data_34d4bf1e6d751f0f6ed08436b0742ea9
#
_entry.id   34d4bf1e6d751f0f6ed08436b0742ea9
#
_cell.length_a   1.000
_cell.length_b   1.000
_cell.length_c   1.000
_cell.angle_alpha   90.00
_cell.angle_beta   90.00
_cell.angle_gamma   90.00
#
_symmetry.space_group_name_H-M   'P 1'
#
loop_
_entity.id
_entity.type
_entity.pdbx_description
1 polymer ?
#
loop_
_entity_poly.entity_id
_entity_poly.type
_entity_poly.pdbx_seq_one_letter_code
_entity_poly.pdbx_strand_id
1 'polypeptide(L)'
;MLRIGIAMLQGARSEHAQALLQVDSEIEIVELRKPSDLLLGIDALILPGGESTSMRLASASKGLLESLFDWMIENEDKPVLGTCAGAILLCQPEFELPPFVDAMISRNSFGRQSDSFQAKLKVRVFEEIEFTGVFIRAPRF
;
A
#
# COMPACT_ATOMS: atom_id res chain seq x y z
N MET A 1 -7.03 -20.48 -7.43
CA MET A 1 -6.18 -20.03 -6.30
C MET A 1 -5.88 -18.56 -6.51
N LEU A 2 -6.22 -17.71 -5.54
CA LEU A 2 -6.00 -16.27 -5.61
C LEU A 2 -4.55 -15.95 -5.22
N ARG A 3 -3.82 -15.28 -6.10
CA ARG A 3 -2.45 -14.84 -5.86
C ARG A 3 -2.41 -13.35 -5.57
N ILE A 4 -1.93 -12.98 -4.40
CA ILE A 4 -1.80 -11.58 -4.00
C ILE A 4 -0.35 -11.21 -3.85
N GLY A 5 0.10 -10.26 -4.66
CA GLY A 5 1.44 -9.69 -4.60
C GLY A 5 1.55 -8.68 -3.47
N ILE A 6 2.58 -8.78 -2.65
CA ILE A 6 2.93 -7.78 -1.66
C ILE A 6 4.27 -7.17 -2.03
N ALA A 7 4.29 -5.88 -2.29
CA ALA A 7 5.53 -5.17 -2.63
C ALA A 7 6.47 -5.10 -1.42
N MET A 8 7.69 -5.58 -1.61
CA MET A 8 8.71 -5.70 -0.56
C MET A 8 9.64 -4.48 -0.57
N LEU A 9 9.05 -3.30 -0.56
CA LEU A 9 9.79 -2.03 -0.60
C LEU A 9 10.30 -1.65 0.78
N GLN A 10 9.44 -1.76 1.79
CA GLN A 10 9.74 -1.46 3.20
C GLN A 10 8.54 -1.88 4.08
N GLY A 11 8.74 -2.04 5.38
CA GLY A 11 7.67 -2.03 6.39
C GLY A 11 6.76 -3.26 6.47
N ALA A 12 5.48 -3.01 6.63
CA ALA A 12 4.43 -3.85 7.20
C ALA A 12 3.95 -5.05 6.34
N ARG A 13 4.84 -5.80 5.72
CA ARG A 13 4.50 -6.95 4.85
C ARG A 13 3.88 -8.13 5.61
N SER A 14 4.42 -8.43 6.79
CA SER A 14 3.99 -9.58 7.59
C SER A 14 2.58 -9.39 8.12
N GLU A 15 2.23 -8.18 8.50
CA GLU A 15 0.90 -7.81 8.96
C GLU A 15 -0.13 -7.98 7.84
N HIS A 16 0.19 -7.54 6.63
CA HIS A 16 -0.67 -7.76 5.46
C HIS A 16 -0.80 -9.24 5.11
N ALA A 17 0.30 -9.98 5.13
CA ALA A 17 0.28 -11.42 4.88
C ALA A 17 -0.59 -12.18 5.89
N GLN A 18 -0.43 -11.87 7.18
CA GLN A 18 -1.25 -12.46 8.24
C GLN A 18 -2.73 -12.13 8.08
N ALA A 19 -3.06 -10.87 7.79
CA ALA A 19 -4.43 -10.45 7.58
C ALA A 19 -5.09 -11.18 6.40
N LEU A 20 -4.38 -11.34 5.30
CA LEU A 20 -4.87 -12.09 4.13
C LEU A 20 -5.14 -13.55 4.47
N LEU A 21 -4.22 -14.22 5.16
CA LEU A 21 -4.37 -15.63 5.54
C LEU A 21 -5.45 -15.86 6.60
N GLN A 22 -5.80 -14.83 7.37
CA GLN A 22 -6.97 -14.87 8.26
C GLN A 22 -8.30 -14.78 7.50
N VAL A 23 -8.31 -14.08 6.36
CA VAL A 23 -9.49 -14.00 5.49
C VAL A 23 -9.70 -15.32 4.73
N ASP A 24 -8.63 -15.83 4.14
CA ASP A 24 -8.65 -17.10 3.42
C ASP A 24 -7.25 -17.73 3.46
N SER A 25 -7.14 -18.90 4.07
CA SER A 25 -5.88 -19.62 4.21
C SER A 25 -5.35 -20.21 2.88
N GLU A 26 -6.17 -20.23 1.83
CA GLU A 26 -5.78 -20.72 0.50
C GLU A 26 -5.18 -19.62 -0.39
N ILE A 27 -5.14 -18.36 0.08
CA ILE A 27 -4.48 -17.27 -0.66
C ILE A 27 -2.99 -17.56 -0.78
N GLU A 28 -2.49 -17.54 -2.00
CA GLU A 28 -1.05 -17.57 -2.27
C GLU A 28 -0.47 -16.16 -2.21
N ILE A 29 0.46 -15.95 -1.28
CA ILE A 29 1.15 -14.67 -1.13
C ILE A 29 2.43 -14.68 -1.95
N VAL A 30 2.54 -13.73 -2.87
CA VAL A 30 3.72 -13.54 -3.70
C VAL A 30 4.49 -12.33 -3.21
N GLU A 31 5.68 -12.56 -2.66
CA GLU A 31 6.58 -11.47 -2.24
C GLU A 31 7.27 -10.87 -3.47
N LEU A 32 6.99 -9.60 -3.74
CA LEU A 32 7.56 -8.89 -4.88
C LEU A 32 8.79 -8.09 -4.44
N ARG A 33 9.97 -8.61 -4.71
CA ARG A 33 11.27 -8.03 -4.33
C ARG A 33 11.99 -7.39 -5.50
N LYS A 34 11.75 -7.88 -6.71
CA LYS A 34 12.38 -7.45 -7.96
C LYS A 34 11.38 -7.55 -9.11
N PRO A 35 11.62 -6.84 -10.22
CA PRO A 35 10.68 -6.84 -11.35
C PRO A 35 10.29 -8.22 -11.87
N SER A 36 11.23 -9.15 -11.89
CA SER A 36 10.97 -10.51 -12.37
C SER A 36 9.98 -11.31 -11.53
N ASP A 37 9.73 -10.91 -10.28
CA ASP A 37 8.75 -11.59 -9.43
C ASP A 37 7.31 -11.38 -9.94
N LEU A 38 7.05 -10.30 -10.69
CA LEU A 38 5.77 -10.07 -11.36
C LEU A 38 5.44 -11.12 -12.43
N LEU A 39 6.46 -11.80 -12.97
CA LEU A 39 6.29 -12.88 -13.95
C LEU A 39 5.61 -14.13 -13.34
N LEU A 40 5.59 -14.25 -12.01
CA LEU A 40 4.86 -15.31 -11.33
C LEU A 40 3.34 -15.19 -11.51
N GLY A 41 2.87 -14.01 -11.92
CA GLY A 41 1.46 -13.68 -12.08
C GLY A 41 0.77 -13.43 -10.75
N ILE A 42 0.09 -12.29 -10.66
CA ILE A 42 -0.70 -11.91 -9.48
C ILE A 42 -2.08 -11.44 -9.91
N ASP A 43 -3.06 -11.64 -9.04
CA ASP A 43 -4.46 -11.23 -9.25
C ASP A 43 -4.77 -9.90 -8.57
N ALA A 44 -4.00 -9.53 -7.55
CA ALA A 44 -4.10 -8.28 -6.81
C ALA A 44 -2.74 -7.85 -6.28
N LEU A 45 -2.60 -6.56 -5.99
CA LEU A 45 -1.35 -5.97 -5.48
C LEU A 45 -1.60 -5.22 -4.16
N ILE A 46 -0.72 -5.41 -3.19
CA ILE A 46 -0.64 -4.60 -1.98
C ILE A 46 0.66 -3.81 -1.96
N LEU A 47 0.52 -2.48 -1.79
CA LEU A 47 1.61 -1.56 -1.51
C LEU A 47 1.61 -1.23 -0.01
N PRO A 48 2.49 -1.84 0.79
CA PRO A 48 2.49 -1.67 2.23
C PRO A 48 2.96 -0.29 2.69
N GLY A 49 2.81 -0.03 3.97
CA GLY A 49 3.34 1.15 4.64
C GLY A 49 4.86 1.16 4.76
N GLY A 50 5.36 2.26 5.25
CA GLY A 50 6.76 2.60 5.41
C GLY A 50 6.91 4.11 5.27
N GLU A 51 8.08 4.59 4.91
CA GLU A 51 8.31 5.99 4.54
C GLU A 51 8.46 6.09 3.03
N SER A 52 7.59 6.86 2.36
CA SER A 52 7.48 6.85 0.90
C SER A 52 8.76 7.26 0.17
N THR A 53 9.52 8.22 0.71
CA THR A 53 10.81 8.62 0.13
C THR A 53 11.84 7.49 0.23
N SER A 54 11.95 6.85 1.38
CA SER A 54 12.83 5.71 1.58
C SER A 54 12.45 4.52 0.70
N MET A 55 11.14 4.28 0.51
CA MET A 55 10.64 3.24 -0.38
C MET A 55 11.05 3.50 -1.83
N ARG A 56 10.96 4.74 -2.30
CA ARG A 56 11.41 5.13 -3.64
C ARG A 56 12.92 4.93 -3.81
N LEU A 57 13.71 5.36 -2.84
CA LEU A 57 15.16 5.20 -2.84
C LEU A 57 15.57 3.72 -2.80
N ALA A 58 14.94 2.92 -1.96
CA ALA A 58 15.22 1.50 -1.84
C ALA A 58 14.93 0.72 -3.12
N SER A 59 13.94 1.15 -3.90
CA SER A 59 13.58 0.49 -5.16
C SER A 59 14.35 0.99 -6.38
N ALA A 60 15.02 2.14 -6.29
CA ALA A 60 15.64 2.81 -7.43
C ALA A 60 16.67 1.93 -8.17
N SER A 61 17.49 1.19 -7.43
CA SER A 61 18.53 0.33 -8.03
C SER A 61 17.97 -0.93 -8.70
N LYS A 62 16.78 -1.37 -8.33
CA LYS A 62 16.14 -2.60 -8.86
C LYS A 62 15.02 -2.30 -9.84
N GLY A 63 14.56 -1.06 -9.93
CA GLY A 63 13.41 -0.67 -10.76
C GLY A 63 12.08 -1.31 -10.35
N LEU A 64 11.95 -1.82 -9.13
CA LEU A 64 10.76 -2.52 -8.68
C LEU A 64 9.53 -1.61 -8.69
N LEU A 65 9.63 -0.41 -8.13
CA LEU A 65 8.48 0.50 -8.02
C LEU A 65 7.96 0.91 -9.41
N GLU A 66 8.86 1.23 -10.34
CA GLU A 66 8.50 1.54 -11.73
C GLU A 66 7.79 0.35 -12.39
N SER A 67 8.30 -0.87 -12.21
CA SER A 67 7.69 -2.08 -12.74
C SER A 67 6.32 -2.38 -12.12
N LEU A 68 6.11 -2.04 -10.86
CA LEU A 68 4.80 -2.16 -10.19
C LEU A 68 3.81 -1.17 -10.81
N PHE A 69 4.21 0.06 -11.08
CA PHE A 69 3.36 1.04 -11.74
C PHE A 69 3.03 0.63 -13.19
N ASP A 70 4.01 0.12 -13.94
CA ASP A 70 3.75 -0.42 -15.28
C ASP A 70 2.75 -1.57 -15.24
N TRP A 71 2.91 -2.48 -14.28
CA TRP A 71 1.95 -3.57 -14.07
C TRP A 71 0.53 -3.06 -13.77
N MET A 72 0.40 -2.02 -12.95
CA MET A 72 -0.90 -1.41 -12.64
C MET A 72 -1.55 -0.79 -13.88
N ILE A 73 -0.77 -0.15 -14.74
CA ILE A 73 -1.27 0.42 -16.00
C ILE A 73 -1.74 -0.67 -16.96
N GLU A 74 -0.99 -1.77 -17.03
CA GLU A 74 -1.31 -2.89 -17.91
C GLU A 74 -2.47 -3.78 -17.41
N ASN A 75 -2.79 -3.69 -16.11
CA ASN A 75 -3.80 -4.52 -15.47
C ASN A 75 -4.81 -3.67 -14.68
N GLU A 76 -5.45 -2.73 -15.37
CA GLU A 76 -6.41 -1.79 -14.75
C GLU A 76 -7.63 -2.48 -14.11
N ASP A 77 -7.95 -3.69 -14.52
CA ASP A 77 -9.02 -4.51 -13.98
C ASP A 77 -8.66 -5.21 -12.66
N LYS A 78 -7.40 -5.23 -12.28
CA LYS A 78 -6.94 -5.89 -11.06
C LYS A 78 -6.85 -4.92 -9.88
N PRO A 79 -7.34 -5.33 -8.70
CA PRO A 79 -7.36 -4.45 -7.54
C PRO A 79 -5.96 -4.17 -6.98
N VAL A 80 -5.79 -2.94 -6.50
CA VAL A 80 -4.59 -2.49 -5.81
C VAL A 80 -4.98 -1.85 -4.48
N LEU A 81 -4.34 -2.27 -3.41
CA LEU A 81 -4.50 -1.68 -2.08
C LEU A 81 -3.19 -1.01 -1.64
N GLY A 82 -3.23 0.28 -1.43
CA GLY A 82 -2.14 1.02 -0.78
C GLY A 82 -2.48 1.37 0.65
N THR A 83 -1.57 1.12 1.58
CA THR A 83 -1.72 1.51 2.97
C THR A 83 -0.59 2.44 3.39
N CYS A 84 -0.91 3.50 4.16
CA CYS A 84 0.06 4.46 4.65
C CYS A 84 0.93 5.03 3.50
N ALA A 85 2.24 4.82 3.52
CA ALA A 85 3.14 5.24 2.45
C ALA A 85 2.79 4.62 1.08
N GLY A 86 2.25 3.41 1.04
CA GLY A 86 1.74 2.79 -0.17
C GLY A 86 0.58 3.58 -0.78
N ALA A 87 -0.31 4.11 0.04
CA ALA A 87 -1.38 5.00 -0.41
C ALA A 87 -0.84 6.34 -0.94
N ILE A 88 0.21 6.88 -0.33
CA ILE A 88 0.90 8.08 -0.84
C ILE A 88 1.47 7.84 -2.23
N LEU A 89 2.07 6.68 -2.47
CA LEU A 89 2.60 6.31 -3.78
C LEU A 89 1.51 6.22 -4.86
N LEU A 90 0.30 5.82 -4.52
CA LEU A 90 -0.83 5.81 -5.44
C LEU A 90 -1.31 7.22 -5.82
N CYS A 91 -1.22 8.16 -4.89
CA CYS A 91 -1.60 9.56 -5.13
C CYS A 91 -0.47 10.38 -5.78
N GLN A 92 0.78 10.02 -5.51
CA GLN A 92 1.98 10.70 -6.00
C GLN A 92 3.02 9.68 -6.50
N PRO A 93 2.76 9.01 -7.62
CA PRO A 93 3.61 7.90 -8.09
C PRO A 93 5.01 8.32 -8.56
N GLU A 94 5.22 9.54 -9.02
CA GLU A 94 6.42 9.98 -9.75
C GLU A 94 6.56 9.34 -11.14
N PHE A 95 7.77 9.29 -11.70
CA PHE A 95 8.07 8.79 -13.05
C PHE A 95 7.23 9.47 -14.16
N GLU A 96 6.84 10.74 -13.94
CA GLU A 96 5.98 11.50 -14.87
C GLU A 96 4.61 10.85 -15.10
N LEU A 97 4.18 10.00 -14.16
CA LEU A 97 2.88 9.36 -14.22
C LEU A 97 1.79 10.20 -13.54
N PRO A 98 0.57 10.18 -14.09
CA PRO A 98 -0.57 10.76 -13.38
C PRO A 98 -0.90 9.95 -12.12
N PRO A 99 -1.57 10.56 -11.13
CA PRO A 99 -2.03 9.82 -9.95
C PRO A 99 -2.91 8.63 -10.31
N PHE A 100 -2.71 7.49 -9.65
CA PHE A 100 -3.64 6.35 -9.74
C PHE A 100 -4.91 6.58 -8.90
N VAL A 101 -4.77 7.36 -7.82
CA VAL A 101 -5.87 7.82 -6.98
C VAL A 101 -5.86 9.34 -6.97
N ASP A 102 -6.96 9.94 -7.37
CA ASP A 102 -7.13 11.40 -7.37
C ASP A 102 -7.45 11.88 -5.95
N ALA A 103 -6.44 12.06 -5.14
CA ALA A 103 -6.54 12.58 -3.80
C ALA A 103 -5.35 13.48 -3.48
N MET A 104 -5.63 14.54 -2.72
CA MET A 104 -4.61 15.44 -2.18
C MET A 104 -4.05 14.88 -0.87
N ILE A 105 -2.77 15.08 -0.64
CA ILE A 105 -2.10 14.62 0.58
C ILE A 105 -1.59 15.82 1.37
N SER A 106 -2.00 15.87 2.66
CA SER A 106 -1.43 16.78 3.64
C SER A 106 -0.58 15.98 4.62
N ARG A 107 0.72 16.09 4.51
CA ARG A 107 1.67 15.33 5.35
C ARG A 107 1.71 15.89 6.78
N ASN A 108 1.88 14.99 7.76
CA ASN A 108 1.99 15.33 9.18
C ASN A 108 0.80 16.14 9.73
N SER A 109 -0.41 15.90 9.21
CA SER A 109 -1.60 16.68 9.55
C SER A 109 -2.03 16.56 11.01
N PHE A 110 -1.64 15.48 11.70
CA PHE A 110 -1.99 15.21 13.10
C PHE A 110 -0.85 15.56 14.07
N GLY A 111 0.06 16.46 13.67
CA GLY A 111 1.12 16.99 14.52
C GLY A 111 2.33 16.06 14.65
N ARG A 112 3.06 16.20 15.76
CA ARG A 112 4.26 15.42 16.06
C ARG A 112 3.90 14.05 16.63
N GLN A 113 4.85 13.12 16.63
CA GLN A 113 4.68 11.78 17.22
C GLN A 113 4.21 11.84 18.69
N SER A 114 4.68 12.87 19.44
CA SER A 114 4.29 13.10 20.83
C SER A 114 2.83 13.53 21.00
N ASP A 115 2.17 13.98 19.92
CA ASP A 115 0.79 14.45 19.90
C ASP A 115 -0.19 13.36 19.49
N SER A 116 0.25 12.10 19.50
CA SER A 116 -0.56 10.94 19.13
C SER A 116 -1.78 10.76 20.05
N PHE A 117 -2.89 10.33 19.49
CA PHE A 117 -4.13 10.10 20.23
C PHE A 117 -4.94 8.93 19.64
N GLN A 118 -5.95 8.49 20.37
CA GLN A 118 -6.91 7.49 19.92
C GLN A 118 -8.31 8.10 19.82
N ALA A 119 -9.08 7.69 18.82
CA ALA A 119 -10.47 8.09 18.65
C ALA A 119 -11.30 6.95 18.07
N LYS A 120 -12.59 6.90 18.43
CA LYS A 120 -13.53 5.98 17.79
C LYS A 120 -13.93 6.52 16.43
N LEU A 121 -13.87 5.64 15.43
CA LEU A 121 -14.17 5.96 14.04
C LEU A 121 -15.29 5.06 13.54
N LYS A 122 -16.12 5.62 12.66
CA LYS A 122 -17.07 4.87 11.86
C LYS A 122 -16.45 4.61 10.49
N VAL A 123 -16.25 3.35 10.18
CA VAL A 123 -15.65 2.94 8.91
C VAL A 123 -16.74 2.37 8.02
N ARG A 124 -16.85 2.91 6.81
CA ARG A 124 -17.80 2.45 5.78
C ARG A 124 -17.03 1.83 4.63
N VAL A 125 -17.13 0.53 4.49
CA VAL A 125 -16.66 -0.19 3.31
C VAL A 125 -17.86 -0.85 2.64
N PHE A 126 -18.41 -1.89 3.25
CA PHE A 126 -19.66 -2.54 2.82
C PHE A 126 -20.79 -2.23 3.79
N GLU A 127 -20.49 -2.15 5.06
CA GLU A 127 -21.39 -1.74 6.13
C GLU A 127 -20.64 -0.79 7.09
N GLU A 128 -21.37 -0.06 7.91
CA GLU A 128 -20.77 0.83 8.89
C GLU A 128 -20.30 0.03 10.11
N ILE A 129 -18.99 0.11 10.41
CA ILE A 129 -18.37 -0.54 11.56
C ILE A 129 -17.73 0.53 12.43
N GLU A 130 -17.90 0.42 13.75
CA GLU A 130 -17.17 1.26 14.70
C GLU A 130 -15.78 0.65 14.98
N PHE A 131 -14.75 1.46 14.88
CA PHE A 131 -13.37 1.06 15.06
C PHE A 131 -12.59 2.10 15.86
N THR A 132 -11.65 1.67 16.71
CA THR A 132 -10.75 2.60 17.41
C THR A 132 -9.56 2.94 16.52
N GLY A 133 -9.49 4.18 16.07
CA GLY A 133 -8.35 4.72 15.31
C GLY A 133 -7.27 5.24 16.25
N VAL A 134 -6.03 4.96 15.92
CA VAL A 134 -4.84 5.54 16.57
C VAL A 134 -4.22 6.55 15.62
N PHE A 135 -4.17 7.81 16.03
CA PHE A 135 -3.65 8.90 15.23
C PHE A 135 -2.25 9.27 15.69
N ILE A 136 -1.31 9.09 14.79
CA ILE A 136 0.10 9.43 14.97
C ILE A 136 0.50 10.50 13.95
N ARG A 137 1.77 10.82 13.84
CA ARG A 137 2.26 11.68 12.76
C ARG A 137 2.02 11.03 11.40
N ALA A 138 0.89 11.35 10.80
CA ALA A 138 0.40 10.73 9.59
C ALA A 138 -0.06 11.78 8.57
N PRO A 139 -0.04 11.45 7.28
CA PRO A 139 -0.67 12.28 6.26
C PRO A 139 -2.19 12.20 6.33
N ARG A 140 -2.83 13.20 5.76
CA ARG A 140 -4.26 13.26 5.50
C ARG A 140 -4.51 13.28 3.99
N PHE A 141 -5.46 12.51 3.56
CA PHE A 141 -5.93 12.46 2.17
C PHE A 141 -7.10 13.39 1.92
#